data_4d23be4344075250085f7bcabd7a2b7b
#
_entry.id   4d23be4344075250085f7bcabd7a2b7b
#
_cell.length_a   1.000
_cell.length_b   1.000
_cell.length_c   1.000
_cell.angle_alpha   90.00
_cell.angle_beta   90.00
_cell.angle_gamma   90.00
#
_symmetry.space_group_name_H-M   'P 1'
#
loop_
_entity.id
_entity.type
_entity.pdbx_description
1 polymer ?
#
loop_
_entity_poly.entity_id
_entity_poly.type
_entity_poly.pdbx_seq_one_letter_code
_entity_poly.pdbx_strand_id
1 'polypeptide(L)'
;MKDVDARLIKDMGFPETVLIENAGRAVAEEACAFLGGAARKRIVLLCGKGNNGGDGLAALRFLSRFGASCSLILTAEPEQMGKAAQAELVMTEGFAFPRFVWEKAVSYTHLTLPTTPYV
;
A
#
# COMPACT_ATOMS: atom_id res chain seq x y z
N MET A 1 -9.71 -13.96 -7.32
CA MET A 1 -9.95 -12.65 -6.67
C MET A 1 -10.37 -11.59 -7.67
N LYS A 2 -9.64 -11.42 -8.75
CA LYS A 2 -9.98 -10.42 -9.78
C LYS A 2 -11.39 -10.58 -10.34
N ASP A 3 -11.79 -11.79 -10.67
CA ASP A 3 -13.11 -12.04 -11.25
C ASP A 3 -14.23 -11.78 -10.24
N VAL A 4 -14.00 -12.09 -8.96
CA VAL A 4 -14.97 -11.82 -7.91
C VAL A 4 -15.12 -10.33 -7.71
N ASP A 5 -13.99 -9.60 -7.63
CA ASP A 5 -14.01 -8.14 -7.49
C ASP A 5 -14.71 -7.46 -8.66
N ALA A 6 -14.40 -7.88 -9.88
CA ALA A 6 -15.04 -7.32 -11.08
C ALA A 6 -16.55 -7.53 -11.08
N ARG A 7 -17.00 -8.71 -10.62
CA ARG A 7 -18.44 -8.99 -10.53
C ARG A 7 -19.11 -8.15 -9.45
N LEU A 8 -18.48 -7.96 -8.31
CA LEU A 8 -19.03 -7.11 -7.25
C LEU A 8 -19.18 -5.67 -7.71
N ILE A 9 -18.18 -5.14 -8.41
CA ILE A 9 -18.23 -3.78 -8.92
C ILE A 9 -19.29 -3.66 -10.02
N LYS A 10 -19.26 -4.55 -11.00
CA LYS A 10 -20.09 -4.46 -12.18
C LYS A 10 -21.55 -4.86 -11.94
N ASP A 11 -21.75 -5.97 -11.26
CA ASP A 11 -23.09 -6.57 -11.12
C ASP A 11 -23.81 -6.12 -9.85
N MET A 12 -23.09 -5.81 -8.81
CA MET A 12 -23.67 -5.47 -7.50
C MET A 12 -23.45 -4.01 -7.09
N GLY A 13 -22.77 -3.23 -7.93
CA GLY A 13 -22.62 -1.79 -7.71
C GLY A 13 -21.68 -1.41 -6.56
N PHE A 14 -20.81 -2.32 -6.12
CA PHE A 14 -19.84 -2.00 -5.09
C PHE A 14 -18.77 -1.05 -5.64
N PRO A 15 -18.53 0.10 -4.99
CA PRO A 15 -17.41 0.94 -5.38
C PRO A 15 -16.08 0.21 -5.24
N GLU A 16 -15.19 0.38 -6.22
CA GLU A 16 -13.86 -0.25 -6.19
C GLU A 16 -13.08 0.14 -4.94
N THR A 17 -13.22 1.38 -4.49
CA THR A 17 -12.55 1.87 -3.29
C THR A 17 -12.95 1.10 -2.04
N VAL A 18 -14.19 0.65 -1.94
CA VAL A 18 -14.64 -0.15 -0.79
C VAL A 18 -13.89 -1.47 -0.75
N LEU A 19 -13.72 -2.12 -1.90
CA LEU A 19 -13.01 -3.40 -1.99
C LEU A 19 -11.53 -3.22 -1.65
N ILE A 20 -10.92 -2.14 -2.16
CA ILE A 20 -9.52 -1.83 -1.87
C ILE A 20 -9.32 -1.55 -0.38
N GLU A 21 -10.21 -0.78 0.23
CA GLU A 21 -10.12 -0.48 1.66
C GLU A 21 -10.24 -1.74 2.50
N ASN A 22 -11.18 -2.62 2.16
CA ASN A 22 -11.33 -3.89 2.87
C ASN A 22 -10.12 -4.79 2.70
N ALA A 23 -9.57 -4.88 1.49
CA ALA A 23 -8.37 -5.66 1.22
C ALA A 23 -7.16 -5.09 1.97
N GLY A 24 -6.98 -3.79 1.95
CA GLY A 24 -5.88 -3.13 2.65
C GLY A 24 -5.97 -3.33 4.16
N ARG A 25 -7.16 -3.24 4.70
CA ARG A 25 -7.38 -3.50 6.13
C ARG A 25 -7.01 -4.94 6.49
N ALA A 26 -7.43 -5.90 5.67
CA ALA A 26 -7.10 -7.29 5.90
C ALA A 26 -5.60 -7.54 5.88
N VAL A 27 -4.89 -6.94 4.92
CA VAL A 27 -3.42 -7.02 4.85
C VAL A 27 -2.80 -6.44 6.11
N ALA A 28 -3.26 -5.28 6.55
CA ALA A 28 -2.72 -4.62 7.74
C ALA A 28 -2.97 -5.47 9.00
N GLU A 29 -4.14 -6.06 9.14
CA GLU A 29 -4.47 -6.92 10.27
C GLU A 29 -3.60 -8.18 10.27
N GLU A 30 -3.38 -8.78 9.11
CA GLU A 30 -2.50 -9.95 8.99
C GLU A 30 -1.05 -9.60 9.34
N ALA A 31 -0.57 -8.45 8.88
CA ALA A 31 0.77 -7.97 9.23
C ALA A 31 0.90 -7.76 10.74
N CYS A 32 -0.11 -7.16 11.36
CA CYS A 32 -0.13 -6.98 12.80
C CYS A 32 -0.06 -8.31 13.54
N ALA A 33 -0.84 -9.29 13.10
CA ALA A 33 -0.83 -10.62 13.71
C ALA A 33 0.54 -11.26 13.58
N PHE A 34 1.14 -11.17 12.40
CA PHE A 34 2.46 -11.73 12.13
C PHE A 34 3.54 -11.10 13.01
N LEU A 35 3.46 -9.78 13.22
CA LEU A 35 4.48 -9.03 13.95
C LEU A 35 4.24 -9.00 15.47
N GLY A 36 3.12 -9.53 15.93
CA GLY A 36 2.77 -9.41 17.34
C GLY A 36 2.37 -8.00 17.73
N GLY A 37 1.79 -7.26 16.80
CA GLY A 37 1.40 -5.87 16.94
C GLY A 37 2.22 -4.97 16.03
N ALA A 38 1.64 -3.87 15.58
CA ALA A 38 2.29 -2.95 14.66
C ALA A 38 2.95 -1.76 15.36
N ALA A 39 2.62 -1.50 16.62
CA ALA A 39 3.12 -0.33 17.35
C ALA A 39 4.65 -0.30 17.36
N ARG A 40 5.21 0.82 16.91
CA ARG A 40 6.66 1.06 16.86
C ARG A 40 7.42 0.17 15.88
N LYS A 41 6.74 -0.64 15.09
CA LYS A 41 7.39 -1.43 14.05
C LYS A 41 7.70 -0.53 12.86
N ARG A 42 8.82 -0.79 12.22
CA ARG A 42 9.17 -0.12 10.97
C ARG A 42 8.78 -1.04 9.82
N ILE A 43 7.96 -0.51 8.93
CA ILE A 43 7.40 -1.30 7.84
C ILE A 43 7.63 -0.56 6.54
N VAL A 44 8.17 -1.25 5.56
CA VAL A 44 8.35 -0.72 4.21
C VAL A 44 7.31 -1.38 3.31
N LEU A 45 6.52 -0.57 2.62
CA LEU A 45 5.54 -1.07 1.67
C LEU A 45 6.02 -0.81 0.26
N LEU A 46 6.03 -1.87 -0.54
CA LEU A 46 6.34 -1.80 -1.97
C LEU A 46 5.02 -1.88 -2.73
N CYS A 47 4.67 -0.80 -3.42
CA CYS A 47 3.40 -0.72 -4.13
C CYS A 47 3.63 -0.50 -5.62
N GLY A 48 3.08 -1.40 -6.43
CA GLY A 48 3.13 -1.32 -7.87
C GLY A 48 1.93 -0.58 -8.46
N LYS A 49 1.86 -0.57 -9.78
CA LYS A 49 0.78 0.13 -10.50
C LYS A 49 -0.51 -0.66 -10.58
N GLY A 50 -0.49 -1.95 -10.29
CA GLY A 50 -1.67 -2.80 -10.38
C GLY A 50 -2.62 -2.64 -9.20
N ASN A 51 -3.67 -3.45 -9.18
CA ASN A 51 -4.69 -3.40 -8.12
C ASN A 51 -4.10 -3.65 -6.74
N ASN A 52 -3.10 -4.54 -6.64
CA ASN A 52 -2.43 -4.83 -5.38
C ASN A 52 -1.70 -3.60 -4.82
N GLY A 53 -1.27 -2.69 -5.69
CA GLY A 53 -0.67 -1.43 -5.25
C GLY A 53 -1.65 -0.59 -4.47
N GLY A 54 -2.90 -0.51 -4.93
CA GLY A 54 -3.96 0.19 -4.20
C GLY A 54 -4.22 -0.43 -2.84
N ASP A 55 -4.26 -1.76 -2.77
CA ASP A 55 -4.44 -2.48 -1.53
C ASP A 55 -3.29 -2.18 -0.55
N GLY A 56 -2.06 -2.11 -1.06
CA GLY A 56 -0.88 -1.77 -0.26
C GLY A 56 -0.94 -0.35 0.29
N LEU A 57 -1.41 0.60 -0.52
CA LEU A 57 -1.59 1.99 -0.07
C LEU A 57 -2.65 2.10 1.02
N ALA A 58 -3.74 1.36 0.89
CA ALA A 58 -4.74 1.30 1.94
C ALA A 58 -4.16 0.67 3.20
N ALA A 59 -3.42 -0.43 3.07
CA ALA A 59 -2.77 -1.10 4.20
C ALA A 59 -1.81 -0.15 4.92
N LEU A 60 -1.09 0.69 4.19
CA LEU A 60 -0.17 1.67 4.78
C LEU A 60 -0.91 2.59 5.74
N ARG A 61 -2.09 3.09 5.35
CA ARG A 61 -2.86 3.97 6.23
C ARG A 61 -3.31 3.25 7.49
N PHE A 62 -3.78 2.02 7.37
CA PHE A 62 -4.19 1.24 8.54
C PHE A 62 -3.00 0.94 9.46
N LEU A 63 -1.87 0.53 8.88
CA LEU A 63 -0.67 0.25 9.66
C LEU A 63 -0.16 1.48 10.39
N SER A 64 -0.20 2.64 9.73
CA SER A 64 0.17 3.91 10.36
C SER A 64 -0.74 4.22 11.53
N ARG A 65 -2.03 3.98 11.38
CA ARG A 65 -3.01 4.18 12.46
C ARG A 65 -2.80 3.19 13.61
N PHE A 66 -2.29 2.01 13.32
CA PHE A 66 -1.96 1.01 14.34
C PHE A 66 -0.63 1.32 15.04
N GLY A 67 0.03 2.40 14.68
CA GLY A 67 1.23 2.85 15.34
C GLY A 67 2.54 2.45 14.67
N ALA A 68 2.50 1.87 13.49
CA ALA A 68 3.70 1.51 12.75
C ALA A 68 4.36 2.77 12.14
N SER A 69 5.66 2.71 12.00
CA SER A 69 6.44 3.70 11.27
C SER A 69 6.62 3.19 9.85
N CYS A 70 5.84 3.73 8.92
CA CYS A 70 5.79 3.21 7.55
C CYS A 70 6.62 4.05 6.59
N SER A 71 7.21 3.38 5.61
CA SER A 71 7.83 4.00 4.45
C SER A 71 7.23 3.39 3.20
N LEU A 72 7.10 4.17 2.15
CA LEU A 72 6.48 3.75 0.90
C LEU A 72 7.48 3.79 -0.24
N ILE A 73 7.58 2.70 -0.97
CA ILE A 73 8.33 2.65 -2.22
C ILE A 73 7.35 2.32 -3.34
N LEU A 74 7.21 3.24 -4.27
CA LEU A 74 6.41 3.03 -5.48
C LEU A 74 7.30 2.45 -6.55
N THR A 75 6.84 1.40 -7.22
CA THR A 75 7.59 0.79 -8.32
C THR A 75 7.13 1.31 -9.68
N ALA A 76 6.27 2.30 -9.69
CA ALA A 76 5.80 2.99 -10.90
C ALA A 76 5.53 4.45 -10.55
N GLU A 77 5.59 5.31 -11.55
CA GLU A 77 5.19 6.71 -11.36
C GLU A 77 3.70 6.79 -11.05
N PRO A 78 3.27 7.75 -10.22
CA PRO A 78 1.85 7.87 -9.90
C PRO A 78 0.95 7.95 -11.12
N GLU A 79 1.40 8.59 -12.20
CA GLU A 79 0.63 8.73 -13.44
C GLU A 79 0.38 7.40 -14.13
N GLN A 80 1.20 6.40 -13.87
CA GLN A 80 1.08 5.05 -14.44
C GLN A 80 0.13 4.16 -13.65
N MET A 81 -0.28 4.60 -12.49
CA MET A 81 -1.18 3.83 -11.62
C MET A 81 -2.63 3.98 -12.08
N GLY A 82 -3.44 2.98 -11.80
CA GLY A 82 -4.88 3.05 -12.06
C GLY A 82 -5.56 4.12 -11.21
N LYS A 83 -6.74 4.53 -11.62
CA LYS A 83 -7.47 5.61 -10.93
C LYS A 83 -7.72 5.33 -9.46
N ALA A 84 -8.10 4.10 -9.14
CA ALA A 84 -8.38 3.71 -7.76
C ALA A 84 -7.10 3.77 -6.90
N ALA A 85 -5.98 3.30 -7.45
CA ALA A 85 -4.70 3.36 -6.76
C ALA A 85 -4.24 4.81 -6.58
N GLN A 86 -4.45 5.66 -7.59
CA GLN A 86 -4.13 7.09 -7.47
C GLN A 86 -4.97 7.75 -6.37
N ALA A 87 -6.25 7.40 -6.27
CA ALA A 87 -7.12 7.90 -5.21
C ALA A 87 -6.60 7.48 -3.84
N GLU A 88 -6.14 6.24 -3.71
CA GLU A 88 -5.53 5.75 -2.47
C GLU A 88 -4.25 6.52 -2.14
N LEU A 89 -3.43 6.81 -3.15
CA LEU A 89 -2.21 7.59 -2.96
C LEU A 89 -2.52 8.99 -2.43
N VAL A 90 -3.54 9.65 -2.97
CA VAL A 90 -3.99 10.94 -2.48
C VAL A 90 -4.40 10.86 -1.01
N MET A 91 -5.12 9.82 -0.63
CA MET A 91 -5.52 9.61 0.76
C MET A 91 -4.34 9.41 1.70
N THR A 92 -3.21 8.90 1.20
CA THR A 92 -2.02 8.74 2.04
C THR A 92 -1.27 10.04 2.29
N GLU A 93 -1.53 11.08 1.52
CA GLU A 93 -0.83 12.36 1.66
C GLU A 93 -1.06 13.03 3.00
N GLY A 94 -2.14 12.70 3.69
CA GLY A 94 -2.41 13.18 5.04
C GLY A 94 -1.55 12.56 6.13
N PHE A 95 -0.75 11.55 5.80
CA PHE A 95 0.09 10.84 6.75
C PHE A 95 1.55 11.19 6.52
N ALA A 96 2.28 11.42 7.62
CA ALA A 96 3.71 11.73 7.54
C ALA A 96 4.51 10.42 7.41
N PHE A 97 5.05 10.16 6.24
CA PHE A 97 5.90 9.00 6.00
C PHE A 97 6.83 9.28 4.81
N PRO A 98 8.03 8.67 4.78
CA PRO A 98 8.91 8.77 3.63
C PRO A 98 8.32 8.06 2.41
N ARG A 99 8.43 8.68 1.25
CA ARG A 99 7.95 8.13 -0.01
C ARG A 99 9.04 8.21 -1.07
N PHE A 100 9.26 7.12 -1.76
CA PHE A 100 10.26 7.00 -2.80
C PHE A 100 9.63 6.37 -4.05
N VAL A 101 10.11 6.77 -5.21
CA VAL A 101 9.79 6.11 -6.48
C VAL A 101 11.02 5.32 -6.90
N TRP A 102 10.83 4.05 -7.14
CA TRP A 102 11.92 3.19 -7.57
C TRP A 102 12.19 3.40 -9.06
N GLU A 103 13.33 3.95 -9.37
CA GLU A 103 13.77 4.11 -10.75
C GLU A 103 14.74 2.99 -11.13
N LYS A 104 14.41 2.29 -12.21
CA LYS A 104 15.15 1.11 -12.62
C LYS A 104 16.64 1.37 -12.87
N ALA A 105 16.97 2.56 -13.36
CA ALA A 105 18.34 2.91 -13.74
C ALA A 105 19.26 3.22 -12.57
N VAL A 106 18.70 3.60 -11.41
CA VAL A 106 19.51 4.03 -10.26
C VAL A 106 19.30 3.16 -9.04
N SER A 107 18.63 2.06 -9.24
CA SER A 107 17.98 1.34 -8.15
C SER A 107 18.87 0.97 -7.00
N TYR A 108 19.84 0.08 -7.15
CA TYR A 108 20.45 -0.43 -5.93
C TYR A 108 21.78 0.16 -5.55
N THR A 109 22.34 1.06 -6.33
CA THR A 109 23.59 1.71 -5.96
C THR A 109 23.39 2.80 -4.93
N HIS A 110 22.18 3.35 -4.86
CA HIS A 110 21.88 4.50 -4.02
C HIS A 110 20.78 4.26 -2.98
N LEU A 111 20.13 3.11 -3.05
CA LEU A 111 19.07 2.79 -2.12
C LEU A 111 19.66 2.25 -0.82
N THR A 112 19.79 3.12 0.15
CA THR A 112 20.23 2.73 1.48
C THR A 112 19.00 2.70 2.38
N LEU A 113 18.49 1.51 2.62
CA LEU A 113 17.38 1.33 3.56
C LEU A 113 17.93 0.97 4.92
N PRO A 114 17.38 1.55 5.99
CA PRO A 114 17.73 1.08 7.32
C PRO A 114 17.41 -0.39 7.46
N THR A 115 18.12 -1.08 8.32
CA THR A 115 17.90 -2.52 8.56
C THR A 115 16.52 -2.74 9.17
N THR A 116 15.51 -2.88 8.32
CA THR A 116 14.14 -3.13 8.76
C THR A 116 13.56 -4.29 7.96
N PRO A 117 12.62 -5.05 8.53
CA PRO A 117 11.94 -6.06 7.74
C PRO A 117 11.10 -5.39 6.64
N TYR A 118 11.03 -6.05 5.49
CA TYR A 118 10.23 -5.61 4.36
C TYR A 118 8.89 -6.33 4.36
N VAL A 119 7.89 -5.59 3.96
CA VAL A 119 6.55 -6.13 3.85
C VAL A 119 5.96 -5.83 2.47
#